data_90b1eba0af5a91351f7b00ccecf194e3
#
_entry.id   90b1eba0af5a91351f7b00ccecf194e3
#
_cell.length_a   1.000
_cell.length_b   1.000
_cell.length_c   1.000
_cell.angle_alpha   90.00
_cell.angle_beta   90.00
_cell.angle_gamma   90.00
#
_symmetry.space_group_name_H-M   'P 1'
#
loop_
_entity.id
_entity.type
_entity.pdbx_description
1 polymer ?
#
loop_
_entity_poly.entity_id
_entity_poly.type
_entity_poly.pdbx_seq_one_letter_code
_entity_poly.pdbx_strand_id
1 'polypeptide(L)'
;KDYFFLFSKIMLKNTIFEEWWVNQVDFDLGIDIDIFVLDKVPDNKLKRFFHVKRCRVLDRLLAMSVIKFKGYPPLVQALANTGHAFLKLFNISRESLFDKTHKLLDKYNDKDCECVCDISALHHPQIYKISDFKPGKTIMFEDVEVHCPNNLDSILTQIYGDYMKLPPESERYNHITQKIDFGPYED
;
A
#
# COMPACT_ATOMS: atom_id res chain seq x y z
N LYS A 1 -1.71 -16.24 -6.54
CA LYS A 1 -1.28 -15.80 -7.90
C LYS A 1 -1.76 -14.39 -8.25
N ASP A 2 -2.82 -13.90 -7.61
CA ASP A 2 -3.49 -12.64 -7.99
C ASP A 2 -3.23 -11.49 -7.01
N TYR A 3 -2.35 -11.68 -6.04
CA TYR A 3 -1.91 -10.64 -5.13
C TYR A 3 -1.13 -9.57 -5.91
N PHE A 4 -1.59 -8.31 -5.84
CA PHE A 4 -1.04 -7.20 -6.63
C PHE A 4 -0.57 -6.02 -5.77
N PHE A 5 -0.78 -6.09 -4.46
CA PHE A 5 -0.28 -5.06 -3.56
C PHE A 5 1.26 -5.08 -3.51
N LEU A 6 1.86 -3.91 -3.39
CA LEU A 6 3.30 -3.74 -3.20
C LEU A 6 3.73 -3.89 -1.73
N PHE A 7 2.81 -4.25 -0.86
CA PHE A 7 3.05 -4.51 0.56
C PHE A 7 2.59 -5.93 0.93
N SER A 8 3.10 -6.45 2.00
CA SER A 8 2.75 -7.78 2.50
C SER A 8 1.61 -7.70 3.52
N LYS A 9 0.80 -8.76 3.59
CA LYS A 9 -0.21 -8.94 4.64
C LYS A 9 0.12 -10.17 5.47
N ILE A 10 0.06 -10.04 6.79
CA ILE A 10 0.07 -11.18 7.71
C ILE A 10 -1.38 -11.42 8.10
N MET A 11 -1.93 -12.56 7.66
CA MET A 11 -3.33 -12.88 7.87
C MET A 11 -3.51 -13.92 8.97
N LEU A 12 -4.53 -13.71 9.80
CA LEU A 12 -4.97 -14.69 10.77
C LEU A 12 -5.66 -15.85 10.05
N LYS A 13 -5.14 -17.06 10.25
CA LYS A 13 -5.60 -18.24 9.51
C LYS A 13 -7.04 -18.60 9.88
N ASN A 14 -7.83 -19.03 8.88
CA ASN A 14 -9.22 -19.43 9.03
C ASN A 14 -10.15 -18.32 9.55
N THR A 15 -9.85 -17.08 9.23
CA THR A 15 -10.73 -15.92 9.43
C THR A 15 -11.15 -15.35 8.10
N ILE A 16 -12.21 -14.53 8.09
CA ILE A 16 -12.69 -13.83 6.90
C ILE A 16 -12.78 -12.35 7.22
N PHE A 17 -12.25 -11.53 6.33
CA PHE A 17 -12.44 -10.08 6.36
C PHE A 17 -12.69 -9.59 4.93
N GLU A 18 -13.96 -9.44 4.57
CA GLU A 18 -14.37 -9.04 3.22
C GLU A 18 -14.77 -7.57 3.18
N GLU A 19 -14.08 -6.80 2.37
CA GLU A 19 -14.43 -5.45 2.01
C GLU A 19 -15.17 -5.42 0.66
N TRP A 20 -15.83 -4.32 0.35
CA TRP A 20 -16.65 -4.15 -0.86
C TRP A 20 -15.90 -4.44 -2.18
N TRP A 21 -14.58 -4.31 -2.19
CA TRP A 21 -13.75 -4.52 -3.38
C TRP A 21 -13.22 -5.95 -3.53
N VAL A 22 -13.39 -6.81 -2.54
CA VAL A 22 -12.86 -8.19 -2.55
C VAL A 22 -13.39 -9.00 -3.72
N ASN A 23 -14.63 -8.74 -4.16
CA ASN A 23 -15.20 -9.38 -5.34
C ASN A 23 -14.51 -9.02 -6.68
N GLN A 24 -13.56 -8.08 -6.65
CA GLN A 24 -12.78 -7.67 -7.81
C GLN A 24 -11.52 -8.52 -8.03
N VAL A 25 -11.17 -9.36 -7.07
CA VAL A 25 -9.94 -10.17 -7.06
C VAL A 25 -10.26 -11.63 -6.76
N ASP A 26 -9.31 -12.53 -7.08
CA ASP A 26 -9.46 -13.97 -6.87
C ASP A 26 -8.52 -14.44 -5.75
N PHE A 27 -8.59 -13.82 -4.58
CA PHE A 27 -7.93 -14.30 -3.38
C PHE A 27 -8.74 -13.94 -2.13
N ASP A 28 -8.70 -14.82 -1.16
CA ASP A 28 -9.38 -14.63 0.12
C ASP A 28 -8.57 -13.69 1.00
N LEU A 29 -9.28 -12.85 1.76
CA LEU A 29 -8.72 -12.01 2.81
C LEU A 29 -9.25 -12.48 4.16
N GLY A 30 -8.32 -12.67 5.09
CA GLY A 30 -8.61 -12.84 6.51
C GLY A 30 -8.38 -11.54 7.27
N ILE A 31 -8.60 -11.57 8.57
CA ILE A 31 -8.18 -10.49 9.48
C ILE A 31 -6.67 -10.38 9.38
N ASP A 32 -6.16 -9.20 9.10
CA ASP A 32 -4.76 -9.02 8.71
C ASP A 32 -4.09 -7.79 9.31
N ILE A 33 -2.77 -7.80 9.20
CA ILE A 33 -1.90 -6.67 9.48
C ILE A 33 -1.11 -6.38 8.21
N ASP A 34 -1.16 -5.14 7.75
CA ASP A 34 -0.38 -4.66 6.61
C ASP A 34 1.07 -4.37 6.99
N ILE A 35 2.01 -4.84 6.18
CA ILE A 35 3.44 -4.55 6.31
C ILE A 35 3.88 -3.70 5.12
N PHE A 36 3.99 -2.41 5.34
CA PHE A 36 4.45 -1.47 4.32
C PHE A 36 5.98 -1.41 4.26
N VAL A 37 6.50 -1.39 3.04
CA VAL A 37 7.94 -1.31 2.78
C VAL A 37 8.31 0.14 2.47
N LEU A 38 9.34 0.63 3.13
CA LEU A 38 9.92 1.94 2.85
C LEU A 38 11.16 1.77 1.99
N ASP A 39 11.04 2.03 0.70
CA ASP A 39 12.15 1.98 -0.23
C ASP A 39 12.91 3.30 -0.29
N LYS A 40 14.25 3.21 -0.45
CA LYS A 40 15.07 4.40 -0.67
C LYS A 40 14.73 5.09 -1.98
N VAL A 41 14.70 6.40 -1.93
CA VAL A 41 14.44 7.26 -3.10
C VAL A 41 15.50 8.35 -3.23
N PRO A 42 15.73 8.89 -4.43
CA PRO A 42 16.72 9.95 -4.64
C PRO A 42 16.48 11.17 -3.73
N ASP A 43 17.54 11.72 -3.14
CA ASP A 43 17.46 12.94 -2.34
C ASP A 43 17.15 14.16 -3.21
N ASN A 44 17.62 14.17 -4.46
CA ASN A 44 17.27 15.21 -5.43
C ASN A 44 15.76 15.16 -5.75
N LYS A 45 15.04 16.24 -5.44
CA LYS A 45 13.57 16.34 -5.57
C LYS A 45 13.06 16.01 -6.97
N LEU A 46 13.73 16.45 -8.03
CA LEU A 46 13.29 16.23 -9.41
C LEU A 46 13.47 14.75 -9.81
N LYS A 47 14.64 14.17 -9.50
CA LYS A 47 14.89 12.73 -9.75
C LYS A 47 13.91 11.87 -8.97
N ARG A 48 13.66 12.21 -7.71
CA ARG A 48 12.69 11.54 -6.84
C ARG A 48 11.28 11.60 -7.41
N PHE A 49 10.83 12.77 -7.83
CA PHE A 49 9.50 12.94 -8.44
C PHE A 49 9.30 12.01 -9.64
N PHE A 50 10.25 11.96 -10.57
CA PHE A 50 10.15 11.07 -11.74
C PHE A 50 10.26 9.60 -11.35
N HIS A 51 11.10 9.25 -10.38
CA HIS A 51 11.23 7.88 -9.89
C HIS A 51 9.90 7.39 -9.29
N VAL A 52 9.38 8.10 -8.29
CA VAL A 52 8.11 7.77 -7.62
C VAL A 52 6.96 7.72 -8.62
N LYS A 53 6.87 8.68 -9.55
CA LYS A 53 5.83 8.68 -10.57
C LYS A 53 5.90 7.45 -11.48
N ARG A 54 7.09 7.01 -11.87
CA ARG A 54 7.27 5.77 -12.67
C ARG A 54 6.87 4.52 -11.90
N CYS A 55 7.26 4.42 -10.62
CA CYS A 55 6.85 3.31 -9.76
C CYS A 55 5.33 3.23 -9.67
N ARG A 56 4.66 4.35 -9.43
CA ARG A 56 3.20 4.42 -9.36
C ARG A 56 2.48 4.10 -10.67
N VAL A 57 3.07 4.43 -11.80
CA VAL A 57 2.50 4.03 -13.10
C VAL A 57 2.55 2.51 -13.25
N LEU A 58 3.67 1.87 -12.91
CA LEU A 58 3.80 0.41 -12.96
C LEU A 58 2.88 -0.27 -11.95
N ASP A 59 2.78 0.23 -10.73
CA ASP A 59 1.84 -0.24 -9.72
C ASP A 59 0.39 -0.22 -10.22
N ARG A 60 -0.06 0.88 -10.80
CA ARG A 60 -1.40 0.99 -11.38
C ARG A 60 -1.63 0.05 -12.56
N LEU A 61 -0.62 -0.17 -13.40
CA LEU A 61 -0.70 -1.14 -14.49
C LEU A 61 -0.79 -2.57 -13.94
N LEU A 62 -0.05 -2.86 -12.87
CA LEU A 62 -0.11 -4.14 -12.18
C LEU A 62 -1.51 -4.36 -11.57
N ALA A 63 -2.01 -3.40 -10.80
CA ALA A 63 -3.36 -3.44 -10.23
C ALA A 63 -4.43 -3.61 -11.32
N MET A 64 -4.34 -2.83 -12.40
CA MET A 64 -5.26 -2.95 -13.54
C MET A 64 -5.20 -4.33 -14.21
N SER A 65 -4.05 -5.00 -14.22
CA SER A 65 -3.93 -6.35 -14.79
C SER A 65 -4.66 -7.44 -14.00
N VAL A 66 -5.06 -7.15 -12.76
CA VAL A 66 -5.69 -8.11 -11.83
C VAL A 66 -7.15 -7.74 -11.55
N ILE A 67 -7.44 -6.46 -11.32
CA ILE A 67 -8.78 -6.00 -10.90
C ILE A 67 -9.78 -6.19 -12.03
N LYS A 68 -10.95 -6.77 -11.71
CA LYS A 68 -12.01 -7.08 -12.68
C LYS A 68 -12.92 -5.89 -13.03
N PHE A 69 -12.92 -4.85 -12.23
CA PHE A 69 -13.75 -3.64 -12.36
C PHE A 69 -15.27 -3.89 -12.49
N LYS A 70 -15.76 -4.99 -11.92
CA LYS A 70 -17.20 -5.29 -11.89
C LYS A 70 -17.96 -4.28 -11.04
N GLY A 71 -19.11 -3.79 -11.54
CA GLY A 71 -19.94 -2.83 -10.80
C GLY A 71 -19.45 -1.37 -10.83
N TYR A 72 -18.30 -1.10 -11.46
CA TYR A 72 -17.86 0.28 -11.69
C TYR A 72 -18.67 0.98 -12.79
N PRO A 73 -18.68 2.32 -12.86
CA PRO A 73 -19.35 3.07 -13.94
C PRO A 73 -18.87 2.58 -15.33
N PRO A 74 -19.76 2.60 -16.34
CA PRO A 74 -19.45 2.05 -17.68
C PRO A 74 -18.19 2.62 -18.31
N LEU A 75 -17.90 3.91 -18.11
CA LEU A 75 -16.68 4.55 -18.60
C LEU A 75 -15.41 3.94 -17.97
N VAL A 76 -15.44 3.68 -16.67
CA VAL A 76 -14.31 3.06 -15.96
C VAL A 76 -14.08 1.63 -16.45
N GLN A 77 -15.16 0.86 -16.65
CA GLN A 77 -15.08 -0.48 -17.21
C GLN A 77 -14.52 -0.47 -18.65
N ALA A 78 -14.95 0.48 -19.49
CA ALA A 78 -14.44 0.61 -20.87
C ALA A 78 -12.94 0.94 -20.86
N LEU A 79 -12.48 1.86 -20.01
CA LEU A 79 -11.06 2.20 -19.86
C LEU A 79 -10.23 1.00 -19.36
N ALA A 80 -10.75 0.26 -18.39
CA ALA A 80 -10.10 -0.96 -17.88
C ALA A 80 -9.99 -2.04 -18.97
N ASN A 81 -11.05 -2.29 -19.71
CA ASN A 81 -11.06 -3.26 -20.82
C ASN A 81 -10.07 -2.86 -21.94
N THR A 82 -9.98 -1.56 -22.24
CA THR A 82 -8.99 -1.03 -23.19
C THR A 82 -7.56 -1.27 -22.67
N GLY A 83 -7.32 -1.03 -21.39
CA GLY A 83 -6.05 -1.30 -20.75
C GLY A 83 -5.68 -2.79 -20.77
N HIS A 84 -6.63 -3.68 -20.46
CA HIS A 84 -6.42 -5.13 -20.57
C HIS A 84 -6.10 -5.55 -22.01
N ALA A 85 -6.84 -5.02 -23.01
CA ALA A 85 -6.58 -5.29 -24.42
C ALA A 85 -5.18 -4.82 -24.83
N PHE A 86 -4.75 -3.65 -24.36
CA PHE A 86 -3.41 -3.12 -24.59
C PHE A 86 -2.32 -4.04 -23.99
N LEU A 87 -2.45 -4.44 -22.73
CA LEU A 87 -1.50 -5.36 -22.09
C LEU A 87 -1.39 -6.67 -22.87
N LYS A 88 -2.53 -7.22 -23.30
CA LYS A 88 -2.59 -8.44 -24.11
C LYS A 88 -1.96 -8.27 -25.49
N LEU A 89 -2.23 -7.16 -26.16
CA LEU A 89 -1.68 -6.87 -27.50
C LEU A 89 -0.14 -6.81 -27.49
N PHE A 90 0.43 -6.20 -26.44
CA PHE A 90 1.88 -6.10 -26.28
C PHE A 90 2.49 -7.27 -25.52
N ASN A 91 1.72 -8.33 -25.27
CA ASN A 91 2.16 -9.52 -24.53
C ASN A 91 2.84 -9.17 -23.17
N ILE A 92 2.31 -8.15 -22.50
CA ILE A 92 2.81 -7.73 -21.18
C ILE A 92 2.14 -8.59 -20.12
N SER A 93 2.89 -9.56 -19.58
CA SER A 93 2.39 -10.40 -18.52
C SER A 93 2.40 -9.69 -17.16
N ARG A 94 1.55 -10.15 -16.26
CA ARG A 94 1.49 -9.68 -14.87
C ARG A 94 2.82 -9.91 -14.14
N GLU A 95 3.42 -11.09 -14.31
CA GLU A 95 4.72 -11.43 -13.75
C GLU A 95 5.79 -10.43 -14.22
N SER A 96 5.80 -10.08 -15.51
CA SER A 96 6.71 -9.07 -16.05
C SER A 96 6.49 -7.68 -15.45
N LEU A 97 5.22 -7.29 -15.21
CA LEU A 97 4.90 -6.02 -14.53
C LEU A 97 5.37 -6.06 -13.08
N PHE A 98 5.09 -7.14 -12.37
CA PHE A 98 5.50 -7.35 -10.99
C PHE A 98 7.03 -7.22 -10.85
N ASP A 99 7.80 -7.99 -11.64
CA ASP A 99 9.26 -7.97 -11.62
C ASP A 99 9.82 -6.58 -11.96
N LYS A 100 9.25 -5.91 -12.97
CA LYS A 100 9.68 -4.56 -13.34
C LYS A 100 9.39 -3.54 -12.25
N THR A 101 8.25 -3.68 -11.57
CA THR A 101 7.87 -2.80 -10.47
C THR A 101 8.83 -2.98 -9.30
N HIS A 102 9.05 -4.21 -8.85
CA HIS A 102 9.99 -4.50 -7.75
C HIS A 102 11.41 -4.07 -8.09
N LYS A 103 11.90 -4.38 -9.27
CA LYS A 103 13.23 -3.93 -9.72
C LYS A 103 13.37 -2.41 -9.75
N LEU A 104 12.28 -1.70 -10.01
CA LEU A 104 12.29 -0.23 -9.97
C LEU A 104 12.24 0.30 -8.55
N LEU A 105 11.46 -0.33 -7.64
CA LEU A 105 11.41 0.00 -6.22
C LEU A 105 12.80 -0.17 -5.58
N ASP A 106 13.45 -1.30 -5.80
CA ASP A 106 14.76 -1.64 -5.23
C ASP A 106 15.92 -0.78 -5.75
N LYS A 107 15.69 -0.01 -6.81
CA LYS A 107 16.75 0.67 -7.58
C LYS A 107 17.69 1.53 -6.74
N TYR A 108 17.21 2.07 -5.63
CA TYR A 108 17.97 2.98 -4.77
C TYR A 108 18.29 2.40 -3.41
N ASN A 109 17.85 1.17 -3.10
CA ASN A 109 18.04 0.56 -1.77
C ASN A 109 19.53 0.38 -1.41
N ASP A 110 20.39 0.12 -2.40
CA ASP A 110 21.84 0.00 -2.23
C ASP A 110 22.58 1.33 -2.42
N LYS A 111 21.88 2.45 -2.60
CA LYS A 111 22.49 3.76 -2.79
C LYS A 111 22.58 4.52 -1.48
N ASP A 112 23.51 5.47 -1.44
CA ASP A 112 23.61 6.43 -0.36
C ASP A 112 22.52 7.52 -0.55
N CYS A 113 21.32 7.23 -0.02
CA CYS A 113 20.16 8.10 -0.02
C CYS A 113 19.64 8.26 1.40
N GLU A 114 19.28 9.49 1.76
CA GLU A 114 18.74 9.82 3.08
C GLU A 114 17.21 9.72 3.15
N CYS A 115 16.55 9.70 1.98
CA CYS A 115 15.10 9.66 1.88
C CYS A 115 14.58 8.25 1.61
N VAL A 116 13.46 7.92 2.23
CA VAL A 116 12.64 6.74 1.95
C VAL A 116 11.21 7.13 1.63
N CYS A 117 10.51 6.25 0.96
CA CYS A 117 9.13 6.47 0.52
C CYS A 117 8.33 5.18 0.64
N ASP A 118 7.11 5.28 1.18
CA ASP A 118 6.08 4.28 0.97
C ASP A 118 5.40 4.55 -0.38
N ILE A 119 5.81 3.82 -1.40
CA ILE A 119 5.27 3.97 -2.76
C ILE A 119 3.93 3.25 -2.90
N SER A 120 3.66 2.28 -2.03
CA SER A 120 2.40 1.53 -2.02
C SER A 120 1.21 2.35 -1.49
N ALA A 121 1.46 3.47 -0.80
CA ALA A 121 0.42 4.35 -0.31
C ALA A 121 -0.47 4.85 -1.45
N LEU A 122 -1.76 4.49 -1.38
CA LEU A 122 -2.73 4.66 -2.48
C LEU A 122 -2.95 6.11 -2.91
N HIS A 123 -2.92 7.06 -1.97
CA HIS A 123 -3.32 8.44 -2.27
C HIS A 123 -2.14 9.38 -2.43
N HIS A 124 -1.22 9.39 -1.49
CA HIS A 124 -0.04 10.25 -1.54
C HIS A 124 1.18 9.51 -0.99
N PRO A 125 2.20 9.24 -1.85
CA PRO A 125 3.44 8.66 -1.37
C PRO A 125 4.09 9.62 -0.37
N GLN A 126 4.29 9.13 0.83
CA GLN A 126 4.92 9.91 1.90
C GLN A 126 6.44 9.76 1.79
N ILE A 127 7.13 10.89 1.81
CA ILE A 127 8.60 10.92 1.79
C ILE A 127 9.09 11.22 3.20
N TYR A 128 9.88 10.31 3.73
CA TYR A 128 10.46 10.41 5.06
C TYR A 128 11.98 10.49 4.99
N LYS A 129 12.62 10.96 6.06
CA LYS A 129 14.06 10.78 6.26
C LYS A 129 14.31 9.48 7.01
N ILE A 130 15.36 8.77 6.63
CA ILE A 130 15.81 7.57 7.37
C ILE A 130 16.09 7.89 8.83
N SER A 131 16.62 9.08 9.12
CA SER A 131 16.87 9.56 10.47
C SER A 131 15.62 9.70 11.35
N ASP A 132 14.41 9.81 10.76
CA ASP A 132 13.16 9.83 11.53
C ASP A 132 12.80 8.43 12.05
N PHE A 133 13.32 7.38 11.43
CA PHE A 133 13.10 5.99 11.85
C PHE A 133 14.23 5.43 12.71
N LYS A 134 15.49 5.79 12.41
CA LYS A 134 16.67 5.19 13.02
C LYS A 134 17.50 6.18 13.85
N PRO A 135 18.03 5.75 15.00
CA PRO A 135 17.68 4.50 15.69
C PRO A 135 16.20 4.57 16.14
N GLY A 136 15.51 3.43 16.11
CA GLY A 136 14.17 3.37 16.69
C GLY A 136 14.20 3.57 18.20
N LYS A 137 13.06 3.82 18.79
CA LYS A 137 12.89 3.91 20.25
C LYS A 137 11.75 3.01 20.71
N THR A 138 11.74 2.71 21.98
CA THR A 138 10.68 1.94 22.62
C THR A 138 9.81 2.90 23.46
N ILE A 139 8.52 2.74 23.37
CA ILE A 139 7.55 3.50 24.17
C ILE A 139 6.50 2.56 24.74
N MET A 140 5.81 2.97 25.78
CA MET A 140 4.60 2.31 26.26
C MET A 140 3.41 2.79 25.43
N PHE A 141 2.66 1.85 24.89
CA PHE A 141 1.35 2.08 24.29
C PHE A 141 0.33 1.33 25.16
N GLU A 142 -0.45 2.08 25.94
CA GLU A 142 -1.26 1.54 27.04
C GLU A 142 -0.40 0.71 28.01
N ASP A 143 -0.57 -0.59 28.03
CA ASP A 143 0.13 -1.55 28.89
C ASP A 143 1.19 -2.39 28.16
N VAL A 144 1.42 -2.10 26.86
CA VAL A 144 2.35 -2.84 26.01
C VAL A 144 3.53 -1.99 25.61
N GLU A 145 4.72 -2.57 25.70
CA GLU A 145 5.94 -1.96 25.18
C GLU A 145 6.05 -2.18 23.67
N VAL A 146 6.13 -1.08 22.90
CA VAL A 146 6.19 -1.13 21.44
C VAL A 146 7.41 -0.40 20.90
N HIS A 147 7.98 -0.95 19.83
CA HIS A 147 9.03 -0.28 19.08
C HIS A 147 8.42 0.70 18.08
N CYS A 148 8.95 1.91 18.05
CA CYS A 148 8.48 2.94 17.15
C CYS A 148 9.63 3.72 16.52
N PRO A 149 9.34 4.52 15.46
CA PRO A 149 10.30 5.44 14.88
C PRO A 149 10.89 6.41 15.91
N ASN A 150 12.13 6.85 15.66
CA ASN A 150 12.80 7.81 16.54
C ASN A 150 12.03 9.13 16.65
N ASN A 151 11.61 9.68 15.51
CA ASN A 151 10.85 10.92 15.43
C ASN A 151 9.37 10.64 15.12
N LEU A 152 8.70 9.96 16.05
CA LEU A 152 7.31 9.53 15.90
C LEU A 152 6.36 10.70 15.62
N ASP A 153 6.54 11.82 16.31
CA ASP A 153 5.70 13.01 16.14
C ASP A 153 5.77 13.58 14.72
N SER A 154 6.96 13.69 14.14
CA SER A 154 7.15 14.14 12.75
C SER A 154 6.41 13.21 11.76
N ILE A 155 6.50 11.90 11.97
CA ILE A 155 5.86 10.91 11.09
C ILE A 155 4.34 10.99 11.22
N LEU A 156 3.80 11.00 12.43
CA LEU A 156 2.36 11.10 12.67
C LEU A 156 1.79 12.42 12.15
N THR A 157 2.50 13.53 12.36
CA THR A 157 2.10 14.84 11.83
C THR A 157 2.10 14.85 10.31
N GLN A 158 3.07 14.20 9.68
CA GLN A 158 3.13 14.12 8.22
C GLN A 158 1.98 13.29 7.63
N ILE A 159 1.57 12.22 8.31
CA ILE A 159 0.50 11.31 7.85
C ILE A 159 -0.89 11.89 8.12
N TYR A 160 -1.10 12.40 9.33
CA TYR A 160 -2.43 12.73 9.85
C TYR A 160 -2.64 14.23 10.14
N GLY A 161 -1.61 15.06 9.98
CA GLY A 161 -1.68 16.47 10.39
C GLY A 161 -1.71 16.60 11.91
N ASP A 162 -2.71 17.28 12.44
CA ASP A 162 -2.94 17.40 13.91
C ASP A 162 -3.54 16.07 14.43
N TYR A 163 -2.70 15.05 14.56
CA TYR A 163 -3.11 13.69 14.94
C TYR A 163 -3.65 13.59 16.38
N MET A 164 -3.41 14.60 17.23
CA MET A 164 -3.98 14.66 18.58
C MET A 164 -5.45 15.10 18.56
N LYS A 165 -5.92 15.65 17.45
CA LYS A 165 -7.30 16.08 17.28
C LYS A 165 -8.10 15.00 16.56
N LEU A 166 -9.13 14.49 17.24
CA LEU A 166 -10.06 13.55 16.59
C LEU A 166 -10.75 14.20 15.39
N PRO A 167 -10.86 13.50 14.26
CA PRO A 167 -11.62 14.00 13.12
C PRO A 167 -13.12 14.12 13.48
N PRO A 168 -13.87 14.93 12.73
CA PRO A 168 -15.34 15.00 12.86
C PRO A 168 -15.97 13.60 12.78
N GLU A 169 -17.09 13.36 13.47
CA GLU A 169 -17.74 12.05 13.48
C GLU A 169 -18.06 11.52 12.08
N SER A 170 -18.46 12.42 11.17
CA SER A 170 -18.74 12.08 9.77
C SER A 170 -17.52 11.58 8.97
N GLU A 171 -16.32 11.79 9.51
CA GLU A 171 -15.06 11.38 8.89
C GLU A 171 -14.41 10.19 9.62
N ARG A 172 -15.02 9.73 10.74
CA ARG A 172 -14.56 8.57 11.53
C ARG A 172 -15.15 7.28 11.00
N TYR A 173 -14.88 6.97 9.75
CA TYR A 173 -15.30 5.69 9.18
C TYR A 173 -14.08 4.82 8.90
N ASN A 174 -14.27 3.56 9.15
CA ASN A 174 -13.32 2.50 8.84
C ASN A 174 -13.57 1.92 7.44
N HIS A 175 -12.85 0.87 7.13
CA HIS A 175 -13.13 0.03 5.98
C HIS A 175 -14.60 -0.39 5.95
N ILE A 176 -15.24 -0.27 4.78
CA ILE A 176 -16.62 -0.73 4.59
C ILE A 176 -16.57 -2.25 4.49
N THR A 177 -16.77 -2.90 5.62
CA THR A 177 -16.71 -4.35 5.74
C THR A 177 -18.05 -4.96 5.37
N GLN A 178 -18.04 -5.95 4.48
CA GLN A 178 -19.23 -6.72 4.09
C GLN A 178 -19.41 -7.99 4.93
N LYS A 179 -18.30 -8.63 5.31
CA LYS A 179 -18.30 -9.82 6.12
C LYS A 179 -17.08 -9.89 7.01
N ILE A 180 -17.30 -10.21 8.28
CA ILE A 180 -16.24 -10.54 9.25
C ILE A 180 -16.59 -11.89 9.85
N ASP A 181 -15.58 -12.77 9.95
CA ASP A 181 -15.67 -14.06 10.62
C ASP A 181 -14.34 -14.32 11.33
N PHE A 182 -14.39 -14.40 12.63
CA PHE A 182 -13.20 -14.66 13.46
C PHE A 182 -12.81 -16.15 13.45
N GLY A 183 -13.65 -17.03 12.85
CA GLY A 183 -13.37 -18.45 12.77
C GLY A 183 -13.16 -19.11 14.12
N PRO A 184 -12.04 -19.84 14.33
CA PRO A 184 -11.79 -20.51 15.61
C PRO A 184 -11.40 -19.58 16.77
N TYR A 185 -11.39 -18.26 16.58
CA TYR A 185 -10.99 -17.26 17.57
C TYR A 185 -12.19 -16.44 18.08
N GLU A 186 -13.39 -16.83 17.73
CA GLU A 186 -14.62 -16.30 18.28
C GLU A 186 -14.84 -16.96 19.67
N ASP A 187 -14.75 -16.17 20.75
CA ASP A 187 -15.06 -16.60 22.13
C ASP A 187 -16.57 -16.58 22.39
#